data_fb0b9d5d53e0aaff4ab5694ec7505fde
#
_entry.id   fb0b9d5d53e0aaff4ab5694ec7505fde
#
_cell.length_a   1.000
_cell.length_b   1.000
_cell.length_c   1.000
_cell.angle_alpha   90.00
_cell.angle_beta   90.00
_cell.angle_gamma   90.00
#
_symmetry.space_group_name_H-M   'P 1'
#
loop_
_entity.id
_entity.type
_entity.pdbx_description
1 polymer ?
#
loop_
_entity_poly.entity_id
_entity_poly.type
_entity_poly.pdbx_seq_one_letter_code
_entity_poly.pdbx_strand_id
1 'polypeptide(L)'
;VDKYMGDGIMAFFENPPDGVISAQAAIKSAVAMQEKAIELDEKYKVQNRFPFSVYVGIATGYAKVGNIGPPEKVDYTVIGSVVNKASRLDSAGNAGDILMDEDTYFFVKDDYDIEDFGSHELKGFEKKVQIFKLTI
;
A
#
# COMPACT_ATOMS: atom_id res chain seq x y z
N VAL A 1 -8.67 -1.06 -8.10
CA VAL A 1 -8.52 0.35 -7.69
C VAL A 1 -9.83 0.84 -7.11
N ASP A 2 -9.76 1.39 -5.89
CA ASP A 2 -10.94 1.97 -5.25
C ASP A 2 -11.12 3.42 -5.67
N LYS A 3 -10.07 4.22 -5.56
CA LYS A 3 -10.17 5.64 -5.92
C LYS A 3 -8.81 6.26 -6.21
N TYR A 4 -8.85 7.36 -6.94
CA TYR A 4 -7.70 8.24 -7.13
C TYR A 4 -7.80 9.41 -6.15
N MET A 5 -6.68 9.77 -5.53
CA MET A 5 -6.62 10.82 -4.51
C MET A 5 -5.46 11.76 -4.84
N GLY A 6 -5.74 12.87 -5.54
CA GLY A 6 -4.68 13.76 -5.97
C GLY A 6 -3.69 13.02 -6.87
N ASP A 7 -2.46 12.89 -6.42
CA ASP A 7 -1.39 12.15 -7.10
C ASP A 7 -1.26 10.70 -6.62
N GLY A 8 -2.20 10.26 -5.77
CA GLY A 8 -2.18 8.92 -5.19
C GLY A 8 -3.31 8.04 -5.68
N ILE A 9 -3.16 6.75 -5.41
CA ILE A 9 -4.14 5.73 -5.76
C ILE A 9 -4.39 4.87 -4.52
N MET A 10 -5.66 4.64 -4.22
CA MET A 10 -6.06 3.66 -3.22
C MET A 10 -6.66 2.45 -3.91
N ALA A 11 -6.18 1.28 -3.57
CA ALA A 11 -6.69 0.01 -4.08
C ALA A 11 -6.89 -0.96 -2.92
N PHE A 12 -7.83 -1.88 -3.07
CA PHE A 12 -8.00 -2.94 -2.09
C PHE A 12 -8.17 -4.29 -2.78
N PHE A 13 -7.78 -5.33 -2.06
CA PHE A 13 -7.83 -6.71 -2.54
C PHE A 13 -8.70 -7.49 -1.59
N GLU A 14 -9.88 -7.86 -2.06
CA GLU A 14 -10.81 -8.67 -1.29
C GLU A 14 -10.47 -10.14 -1.39
N ASN A 15 -10.81 -10.89 -0.35
CA ASN A 15 -10.53 -12.29 -0.38
C ASN A 15 -11.28 -13.12 0.64
N PRO A 16 -11.21 -14.46 0.51
CA PRO A 16 -11.71 -15.37 1.53
C PRO A 16 -11.15 -15.08 2.92
N PRO A 17 -11.79 -15.58 4.00
CA PRO A 17 -11.51 -15.15 5.38
C PRO A 17 -10.08 -15.26 5.86
N ASP A 18 -9.23 -16.07 5.23
CA ASP A 18 -7.84 -16.22 5.64
C ASP A 18 -6.93 -15.06 5.25
N GLY A 19 -7.32 -14.25 4.28
CA GLY A 19 -6.57 -13.09 3.84
C GLY A 19 -5.27 -13.37 3.09
N VAL A 20 -4.82 -14.62 3.04
CA VAL A 20 -3.50 -14.97 2.49
C VAL A 20 -3.38 -14.56 1.03
N ILE A 21 -4.37 -14.93 0.21
CA ILE A 21 -4.34 -14.63 -1.23
C ILE A 21 -4.39 -13.12 -1.48
N SER A 22 -5.18 -12.38 -0.69
CA SER A 22 -5.28 -10.92 -0.87
C SER A 22 -3.96 -10.22 -0.57
N ALA A 23 -3.28 -10.60 0.52
CA ALA A 23 -1.98 -10.03 0.86
C ALA A 23 -0.94 -10.35 -0.21
N GLN A 24 -0.91 -11.58 -0.71
CA GLN A 24 -0.01 -11.98 -1.78
C GLN A 24 -0.27 -11.21 -3.07
N ALA A 25 -1.54 -11.04 -3.44
CA ALA A 25 -1.92 -10.28 -4.63
C ALA A 25 -1.49 -8.80 -4.50
N ALA A 26 -1.67 -8.21 -3.34
CA ALA A 26 -1.28 -6.84 -3.09
C ALA A 26 0.24 -6.64 -3.23
N ILE A 27 1.03 -7.52 -2.66
CA ILE A 27 2.50 -7.47 -2.76
C ILE A 27 2.93 -7.66 -4.21
N LYS A 28 2.37 -8.62 -4.92
CA LYS A 28 2.70 -8.87 -6.31
C LYS A 28 2.43 -7.65 -7.17
N SER A 29 1.29 -7.00 -6.95
CA SER A 29 0.93 -5.77 -7.65
C SER A 29 1.90 -4.63 -7.32
N ALA A 30 2.26 -4.49 -6.04
CA ALA A 30 3.19 -3.45 -5.60
C ALA A 30 4.59 -3.64 -6.22
N VAL A 31 5.08 -4.87 -6.28
CA VAL A 31 6.37 -5.18 -6.92
C VAL A 31 6.33 -4.81 -8.41
N ALA A 32 5.26 -5.19 -9.11
CA ALA A 32 5.09 -4.86 -10.53
C ALA A 32 5.03 -3.35 -10.75
N MET A 33 4.35 -2.62 -9.86
CA MET A 33 4.27 -1.16 -9.93
C MET A 33 5.64 -0.51 -9.73
N GLN A 34 6.43 -0.99 -8.77
CA GLN A 34 7.76 -0.43 -8.52
C GLN A 34 8.73 -0.73 -9.67
N GLU A 35 8.66 -1.92 -10.24
CA GLU A 35 9.46 -2.26 -11.43
C GLU A 35 9.11 -1.36 -12.61
N LYS A 36 7.82 -1.10 -12.82
CA LYS A 36 7.36 -0.20 -13.86
C LYS A 36 7.78 1.25 -13.58
N ALA A 37 7.75 1.65 -12.32
CA ALA A 37 8.18 2.98 -11.93
C ALA A 37 9.67 3.21 -12.24
N ILE A 38 10.52 2.22 -11.98
CA ILE A 38 11.95 2.27 -12.31
C ILE A 38 12.12 2.43 -13.82
N GLU A 39 11.41 1.64 -14.61
CA GLU A 39 11.46 1.70 -16.07
C GLU A 39 11.05 3.09 -16.58
N LEU A 40 9.97 3.64 -16.05
CA LEU A 40 9.48 4.97 -16.45
C LEU A 40 10.44 6.09 -16.02
N ASP A 41 11.04 5.97 -14.85
CA ASP A 41 12.00 6.96 -14.36
C ASP A 41 13.21 7.05 -15.28
N GLU A 42 13.77 5.91 -15.69
CA GLU A 42 14.87 5.86 -16.63
C GLU A 42 14.50 6.48 -17.97
N LYS A 43 13.31 6.17 -18.47
CA LYS A 43 12.81 6.75 -19.72
C LYS A 43 12.68 8.27 -19.64
N TYR A 44 12.17 8.79 -18.53
CA TYR A 44 11.97 10.22 -18.34
C TYR A 44 13.29 10.96 -18.12
N LYS A 45 14.29 10.35 -17.52
CA LYS A 45 15.63 10.92 -17.41
C LYS A 45 16.23 11.20 -18.79
N VAL A 46 16.09 10.24 -19.71
CA VAL A 46 16.57 10.39 -21.09
C VAL A 46 15.88 11.56 -21.79
N GLN A 47 14.61 11.82 -21.44
CA GLN A 47 13.82 12.90 -22.03
C GLN A 47 13.94 14.22 -21.27
N ASN A 48 14.83 14.32 -20.28
CA ASN A 48 15.00 15.52 -19.45
C ASN A 48 13.72 15.92 -18.72
N ARG A 49 12.93 14.94 -18.28
CA ARG A 49 11.69 15.16 -17.52
C ARG A 49 11.93 14.95 -16.02
N PHE A 50 10.95 15.32 -15.21
CA PHE A 50 11.00 15.15 -13.77
C PHE A 50 11.14 13.67 -13.38
N PRO A 51 11.86 13.37 -12.26
CA PRO A 51 11.95 12.00 -11.76
C PRO A 51 10.56 11.40 -11.51
N PHE A 52 10.41 10.13 -11.85
CA PHE A 52 9.19 9.40 -11.57
C PHE A 52 9.46 8.39 -10.44
N SER A 53 8.73 8.51 -9.36
CA SER A 53 8.89 7.62 -8.20
C SER A 53 7.56 7.34 -7.53
N VAL A 54 7.46 6.19 -6.87
CA VAL A 54 6.24 5.74 -6.23
C VAL A 54 6.55 5.30 -4.79
N TYR A 55 5.67 5.68 -3.88
CA TYR A 55 5.67 5.23 -2.48
C TYR A 55 4.51 4.26 -2.33
N VAL A 56 4.73 3.12 -1.69
CA VAL A 56 3.68 2.11 -1.51
C VAL A 56 3.55 1.75 -0.04
N GLY A 57 2.32 1.77 0.45
CA GLY A 57 1.98 1.28 1.79
C GLY A 57 0.89 0.22 1.69
N ILE A 58 1.08 -0.91 2.35
CA ILE A 58 0.14 -2.03 2.34
C ILE A 58 -0.20 -2.43 3.76
N ALA A 59 -1.48 -2.51 4.05
CA ALA A 59 -1.97 -3.01 5.34
C ALA A 59 -3.03 -4.07 5.11
N THR A 60 -3.06 -5.07 5.99
CA THR A 60 -4.00 -6.18 5.93
C THR A 60 -4.87 -6.16 7.19
N GLY A 61 -6.17 -6.31 7.03
CA GLY A 61 -7.10 -6.34 8.15
C GLY A 61 -8.53 -6.28 7.69
N TYR A 62 -9.42 -6.14 8.66
CA TYR A 62 -10.84 -6.02 8.39
C TYR A 62 -11.22 -4.59 8.07
N ALA A 63 -12.07 -4.43 7.07
CA ALA A 63 -12.61 -3.14 6.69
C ALA A 63 -14.06 -3.31 6.21
N LYS A 64 -14.83 -2.25 6.31
CA LYS A 64 -16.18 -2.26 5.75
C LYS A 64 -16.10 -1.83 4.29
N VAL A 65 -16.75 -2.59 3.43
CA VAL A 65 -16.85 -2.31 2.01
C VAL A 65 -18.31 -2.14 1.66
N GLY A 66 -18.65 -1.08 0.97
CA GLY A 66 -20.03 -0.86 0.58
C GLY A 66 -20.29 0.51 -0.03
N ASN A 67 -21.55 0.75 -0.31
CA ASN A 67 -21.99 2.01 -0.86
C ASN A 67 -22.21 3.03 0.27
N ILE A 68 -21.54 4.16 0.20
CA ILE A 68 -21.57 5.19 1.22
C ILE A 68 -21.88 6.54 0.57
N GLY A 69 -22.76 7.31 1.23
CA GLY A 69 -23.16 8.62 0.76
C GLY A 69 -24.66 8.74 0.57
N PRO A 70 -25.15 9.95 0.29
CA PRO A 70 -26.58 10.18 0.03
C PRO A 70 -27.00 9.51 -1.28
N PRO A 71 -28.29 9.20 -1.45
CA PRO A 71 -28.77 8.47 -2.64
C PRO A 71 -28.32 9.03 -3.99
N GLU A 72 -28.12 10.32 -4.07
CA GLU A 72 -27.71 11.00 -5.31
C GLU A 72 -26.19 10.97 -5.53
N LYS A 73 -25.40 10.57 -4.51
CA LYS A 73 -23.93 10.51 -4.59
C LYS A 73 -23.39 9.32 -3.81
N VAL A 74 -23.82 8.13 -4.18
CA VAL A 74 -23.36 6.91 -3.51
C VAL A 74 -22.02 6.46 -4.10
N ASP A 75 -21.02 6.32 -3.22
CA ASP A 75 -19.71 5.79 -3.59
C ASP A 75 -19.52 4.41 -2.97
N TYR A 76 -19.09 3.46 -3.77
CA TYR A 76 -18.64 2.16 -3.27
C TYR A 76 -17.20 2.33 -2.78
N THR A 77 -16.99 2.15 -1.48
CA THR A 77 -15.68 2.43 -0.87
C THR A 77 -15.38 1.48 0.30
N VAL A 78 -14.16 1.59 0.80
CA VAL A 78 -13.65 0.79 1.92
C VAL A 78 -13.38 1.73 3.09
N ILE A 79 -13.86 1.34 4.28
CA ILE A 79 -13.68 2.12 5.51
C ILE A 79 -13.14 1.21 6.61
N GLY A 80 -12.14 1.70 7.35
CA GLY A 80 -11.57 1.02 8.49
C GLY A 80 -10.20 1.56 8.86
N SER A 81 -9.73 1.23 10.06
CA SER A 81 -8.40 1.66 10.51
C SER A 81 -7.28 1.11 9.63
N VAL A 82 -7.49 -0.06 9.01
CA VAL A 82 -6.52 -0.66 8.08
C VAL A 82 -6.29 0.24 6.86
N VAL A 83 -7.33 0.93 6.39
CA VAL A 83 -7.23 1.86 5.26
C VAL A 83 -6.35 3.05 5.64
N ASN A 84 -6.58 3.60 6.83
CA ASN A 84 -5.79 4.72 7.35
C ASN A 84 -4.34 4.30 7.58
N LYS A 85 -4.12 3.08 8.07
CA LYS A 85 -2.77 2.55 8.26
C LYS A 85 -2.01 2.48 6.94
N ALA A 86 -2.61 1.94 5.89
CA ALA A 86 -1.98 1.84 4.58
C ALA A 86 -1.58 3.24 4.08
N SER A 87 -2.46 4.21 4.22
CA SER A 87 -2.19 5.59 3.82
C SER A 87 -1.02 6.22 4.59
N ARG A 88 -0.88 5.88 5.88
CA ARG A 88 0.23 6.43 6.68
C ARG A 88 1.54 5.70 6.43
N LEU A 89 1.49 4.43 6.04
CA LEU A 89 2.69 3.66 5.74
C LEU A 89 3.45 4.21 4.54
N ASP A 90 2.76 4.62 3.50
CA ASP A 90 3.45 5.11 2.30
C ASP A 90 4.29 6.35 2.60
N SER A 91 3.88 7.15 3.57
CA SER A 91 4.60 8.37 3.98
C SER A 91 5.81 8.10 4.88
N ALA A 92 5.92 6.89 5.43
CA ALA A 92 7.01 6.54 6.36
C ALA A 92 8.26 6.06 5.65
N GLY A 93 8.19 5.76 4.37
CA GLY A 93 9.30 5.22 3.59
C GLY A 93 9.86 6.20 2.57
N ASN A 94 10.77 5.69 1.77
CA ASN A 94 11.38 6.42 0.68
C ASN A 94 10.81 5.96 -0.66
N ALA A 95 11.07 6.75 -1.69
CA ALA A 95 10.67 6.38 -3.06
C ALA A 95 11.24 5.02 -3.43
N GLY A 96 10.42 4.17 -4.01
CA GLY A 96 10.81 2.81 -4.40
C GLY A 96 10.57 1.74 -3.34
N ASP A 97 10.32 2.14 -2.10
CA ASP A 97 10.04 1.20 -1.02
C ASP A 97 8.61 0.69 -1.08
N ILE A 98 8.42 -0.52 -0.59
CA ILE A 98 7.10 -1.08 -0.29
C ILE A 98 7.06 -1.31 1.21
N LEU A 99 6.29 -0.52 1.93
CA LEU A 99 6.13 -0.65 3.37
C LEU A 99 4.85 -1.43 3.67
N MET A 100 4.91 -2.27 4.69
CA MET A 100 3.77 -3.08 5.07
C MET A 100 3.69 -3.23 6.58
N ASP A 101 2.49 -3.49 7.07
CA ASP A 101 2.27 -3.78 8.47
C ASP A 101 2.64 -5.24 8.79
N GLU A 102 2.60 -5.58 10.06
CA GLU A 102 2.96 -6.91 10.54
C GLU A 102 2.02 -7.99 9.98
N ASP A 103 0.74 -7.69 9.85
CA ASP A 103 -0.23 -8.67 9.32
C ASP A 103 0.06 -9.00 7.86
N THR A 104 0.40 -8.02 7.05
CA THR A 104 0.80 -8.25 5.66
C THR A 104 2.09 -9.06 5.60
N TYR A 105 3.07 -8.66 6.38
CA TYR A 105 4.37 -9.35 6.45
C TYR A 105 4.20 -10.83 6.78
N PHE A 106 3.35 -11.15 7.74
CA PHE A 106 3.12 -12.53 8.16
C PHE A 106 2.69 -13.42 7.00
N PHE A 107 1.86 -12.90 6.09
CA PHE A 107 1.35 -13.67 4.95
C PHE A 107 2.32 -13.78 3.77
N VAL A 108 3.31 -12.91 3.68
CA VAL A 108 4.19 -12.87 2.50
C VAL A 108 5.67 -13.07 2.81
N LYS A 109 6.03 -13.25 4.07
CA LYS A 109 7.42 -13.30 4.53
C LYS A 109 8.28 -14.39 3.90
N ASP A 110 7.68 -15.48 3.48
CA ASP A 110 8.43 -16.61 2.91
C ASP A 110 8.67 -16.47 1.40
N ASP A 111 8.00 -15.53 0.76
CA ASP A 111 8.05 -15.36 -0.69
C ASP A 111 9.00 -14.23 -1.13
N TYR A 112 9.39 -13.37 -0.20
CA TYR A 112 10.20 -12.18 -0.49
C TYR A 112 11.24 -11.94 0.59
N ASP A 113 12.31 -11.26 0.22
CA ASP A 113 13.34 -10.82 1.17
C ASP A 113 12.92 -9.47 1.75
N ILE A 114 12.34 -9.52 2.94
CA ILE A 114 11.73 -8.37 3.60
C ILE A 114 12.49 -8.05 4.87
N GLU A 115 12.86 -6.79 5.05
CA GLU A 115 13.57 -6.36 6.25
C GLU A 115 12.63 -5.76 7.30
N ASP A 116 13.01 -5.90 8.57
CA ASP A 116 12.34 -5.24 9.68
C ASP A 116 12.76 -3.77 9.68
N PHE A 117 11.78 -2.89 9.49
CA PHE A 117 12.02 -1.44 9.44
C PHE A 117 11.79 -0.76 10.79
N GLY A 118 11.47 -1.53 11.84
CA GLY A 118 11.25 -1.03 13.18
C GLY A 118 9.83 -0.58 13.45
N SER A 119 9.62 -0.06 14.66
CA SER A 119 8.34 0.47 15.09
C SER A 119 8.33 1.99 14.92
N HIS A 120 7.26 2.51 14.33
CA HIS A 120 7.13 3.92 14.01
C HIS A 120 5.81 4.48 14.54
N GLU A 121 5.86 5.74 14.94
CA GLU A 121 4.65 6.48 15.26
C GLU A 121 3.96 6.89 13.96
N LEU A 122 2.70 6.51 13.84
CA LEU A 122 1.87 6.89 12.70
C LEU A 122 0.72 7.78 13.17
N LYS A 123 0.45 8.84 12.43
CA LYS A 123 -0.65 9.77 12.75
C LYS A 123 -1.97 9.01 12.85
N GLY A 124 -2.68 9.19 13.96
CA GLY A 124 -3.95 8.54 14.21
C GLY A 124 -3.86 7.20 14.93
N PHE A 125 -2.66 6.74 15.25
CA PHE A 125 -2.44 5.50 15.99
C PHE A 125 -1.75 5.79 17.33
N GLU A 126 -2.35 5.33 18.43
CA GLU A 126 -1.82 5.56 19.78
C GLU A 126 -0.53 4.79 20.02
N LYS A 127 -0.47 3.55 19.52
CA LYS A 127 0.70 2.69 19.67
C LYS A 127 1.56 2.77 18.42
N LYS A 128 2.87 2.60 18.60
CA LYS A 128 3.78 2.48 17.47
C LYS A 128 3.39 1.26 16.64
N VAL A 129 3.52 1.41 15.32
CA VAL A 129 3.21 0.36 14.36
C VAL A 129 4.50 -0.27 13.88
N GLN A 130 4.59 -1.59 13.95
CA GLN A 130 5.72 -2.34 13.41
C GLN A 130 5.62 -2.33 11.88
N ILE A 131 6.70 -1.94 11.24
CA ILE A 131 6.77 -1.78 9.78
C ILE A 131 7.82 -2.72 9.21
N PHE A 132 7.50 -3.33 8.09
CA PHE A 132 8.42 -4.14 7.31
C PHE A 132 8.57 -3.56 5.92
N LYS A 133 9.74 -3.72 5.33
CA LYS A 133 10.07 -3.06 4.07
C LYS A 133 10.59 -4.05 3.05
N LEU A 134 10.04 -3.99 1.84
CA LEU A 134 10.54 -4.68 0.67
C LEU A 134 11.09 -3.63 -0.29
N THR A 135 12.35 -3.77 -0.65
CA THR A 135 13.02 -2.89 -1.61
C THR A 135 13.26 -3.66 -2.91
N ILE A 136 12.93 -3.04 -4.01
CA ILE A 136 13.11 -3.62 -5.35
C ILE A 136 14.52 -3.30 -5.87
#